data_7fd29bd4820d5726a3a4d910c179dfad
#
_entry.id   7fd29bd4820d5726a3a4d910c179dfad
#
_cell.length_a   1.000
_cell.length_b   1.000
_cell.length_c   1.000
_cell.angle_alpha   90.00
_cell.angle_beta   90.00
_cell.angle_gamma   90.00
#
_symmetry.space_group_name_H-M   'P 1'
#
loop_
_entity.id
_entity.type
_entity.pdbx_description
1 polymer ?
#
loop_
_entity_poly.entity_id
_entity_poly.type
_entity_poly.pdbx_seq_one_letter_code
_entity_poly.pdbx_strand_id
1 'polypeptide(L)'
;MRPRFARTSFALGAVVLWSAATLSTAAWAQTVPSRPRPARPAATAQSPAAPGASQDGRSAPVTVDADQLENLQKEGLVVFTGNVVANQNSSTQYADRMEVYLDDKGNRIVRTVSTGNVRIITKDCRTGTAKRAEYYDAEQRVVLIGNARVWRDDNVVTGERITIYLAEDRSVVEGGQQERVKAVFYPKNQEEAARPKVQAGQCS
;
A
#
# COMPACT_ATOMS: atom_id res chain seq x y z
N MET A 1 15.32 -37.75 40.39
CA MET A 1 14.32 -38.79 40.07
C MET A 1 13.76 -38.56 38.67
N ARG A 2 14.14 -39.44 37.73
CA ARG A 2 13.52 -39.53 36.40
C ARG A 2 12.51 -40.69 36.41
N PRO A 3 11.48 -40.68 35.60
CA PRO A 3 11.25 -41.87 34.80
C PRO A 3 11.18 -41.62 33.28
N ARG A 4 11.79 -42.57 32.61
CA ARG A 4 11.69 -42.91 31.20
C ARG A 4 10.43 -43.77 30.99
N PHE A 5 9.76 -43.63 29.89
CA PHE A 5 8.93 -44.63 29.18
C PHE A 5 8.58 -44.03 27.82
N ALA A 6 8.52 -44.66 26.71
CA ALA A 6 8.87 -45.95 26.15
C ALA A 6 8.45 -45.82 24.68
N ARG A 7 9.28 -46.32 23.78
CA ARG A 7 9.02 -46.47 22.33
C ARG A 7 7.93 -47.50 22.10
N THR A 8 7.05 -47.26 21.13
CA THR A 8 6.41 -48.34 20.39
C THR A 8 6.40 -47.99 18.91
N SER A 9 7.22 -48.74 18.19
CA SER A 9 7.18 -48.94 16.76
C SER A 9 6.01 -49.86 16.44
N PHE A 10 5.26 -49.56 15.35
CA PHE A 10 4.54 -50.58 14.62
C PHE A 10 4.68 -50.35 13.12
N ALA A 11 5.03 -51.46 12.49
CA ALA A 11 5.47 -51.64 11.12
C ALA A 11 4.33 -52.06 10.20
N LEU A 12 4.62 -51.94 8.94
CA LEU A 12 4.23 -52.75 7.77
C LEU A 12 2.75 -52.79 7.30
N GLY A 13 2.58 -52.42 6.06
CA GLY A 13 2.11 -53.35 5.04
C GLY A 13 0.95 -52.87 4.20
N ALA A 14 1.16 -52.57 2.94
CA ALA A 14 0.59 -53.30 1.81
C ALA A 14 0.74 -52.55 0.50
N VAL A 15 1.58 -53.06 -0.32
CA VAL A 15 1.68 -52.83 -1.77
C VAL A 15 0.44 -53.46 -2.43
N VAL A 16 -0.32 -52.73 -3.21
CA VAL A 16 -1.27 -53.30 -4.20
C VAL A 16 -0.92 -52.71 -5.56
N LEU A 17 -0.26 -53.56 -6.31
CA LEU A 17 -0.10 -53.52 -7.77
C LEU A 17 -1.45 -53.87 -8.42
N TRP A 18 -1.98 -52.99 -9.25
CA TRP A 18 -2.99 -53.40 -10.24
C TRP A 18 -2.55 -53.00 -11.64
N SER A 19 -2.51 -54.01 -12.43
CA SER A 19 -2.00 -54.16 -13.78
C SER A 19 -2.87 -53.48 -14.84
N ALA A 20 -2.22 -53.18 -15.92
CA ALA A 20 -2.66 -52.71 -17.20
C ALA A 20 -3.87 -53.43 -17.81
N ALA A 21 -4.73 -52.67 -18.47
CA ALA A 21 -5.54 -53.14 -19.57
C ALA A 21 -5.60 -52.08 -20.66
N THR A 22 -4.87 -52.31 -21.72
CA THR A 22 -4.92 -51.62 -23.00
C THR A 22 -6.19 -52.05 -23.76
N LEU A 23 -7.03 -51.10 -24.13
CA LEU A 23 -8.06 -51.28 -25.14
C LEU A 23 -7.95 -50.20 -26.19
N SER A 24 -7.38 -50.58 -27.32
CA SER A 24 -7.42 -49.86 -28.60
C SER A 24 -8.85 -49.83 -29.13
N THR A 25 -9.42 -48.65 -29.41
CA THR A 25 -10.59 -48.55 -30.26
C THR A 25 -10.36 -47.53 -31.37
N ALA A 26 -10.67 -47.99 -32.54
CA ALA A 26 -10.44 -47.42 -33.85
C ALA A 26 -11.05 -46.04 -34.06
N ALA A 27 -10.31 -45.23 -34.82
CA ALA A 27 -10.74 -43.98 -35.41
C ALA A 27 -11.85 -44.17 -36.43
N TRP A 28 -12.97 -43.49 -36.21
CA TRP A 28 -13.92 -43.21 -37.30
C TRP A 28 -13.87 -41.71 -37.55
N ALA A 29 -13.18 -41.36 -38.65
CA ALA A 29 -13.19 -40.02 -39.16
C ALA A 29 -14.57 -39.73 -39.81
N GLN A 30 -15.39 -38.91 -39.18
CA GLN A 30 -16.58 -38.33 -39.82
C GLN A 30 -16.24 -36.94 -40.29
N THR A 31 -16.12 -36.83 -41.61
CA THR A 31 -16.01 -35.57 -42.33
C THR A 31 -17.37 -34.86 -42.28
N VAL A 32 -17.50 -33.82 -41.44
CA VAL A 32 -18.68 -32.96 -41.40
C VAL A 32 -18.45 -31.82 -42.38
N PRO A 33 -19.32 -31.58 -43.37
CA PRO A 33 -19.20 -30.44 -44.30
C PRO A 33 -19.41 -29.15 -43.54
N SER A 34 -18.47 -28.20 -43.66
CA SER A 34 -18.50 -26.86 -43.09
C SER A 34 -19.67 -26.07 -43.67
N ARG A 35 -20.70 -25.84 -42.89
CA ARG A 35 -21.74 -24.85 -43.19
C ARG A 35 -21.17 -23.44 -43.01
N PRO A 36 -21.36 -22.51 -43.98
CA PRO A 36 -20.92 -21.13 -43.78
C PRO A 36 -21.73 -20.49 -42.63
N ARG A 37 -21.03 -20.05 -41.62
CA ARG A 37 -21.57 -19.34 -40.45
C ARG A 37 -21.94 -17.92 -40.92
N PRO A 38 -23.17 -17.44 -40.70
CA PRO A 38 -23.49 -16.06 -40.99
C PRO A 38 -22.66 -15.13 -40.14
N ALA A 39 -22.09 -14.10 -40.76
CA ALA A 39 -21.30 -13.06 -40.11
C ALA A 39 -22.12 -12.43 -38.95
N ARG A 40 -21.66 -12.63 -37.72
CA ARG A 40 -22.19 -11.94 -36.52
C ARG A 40 -21.79 -10.47 -36.63
N PRO A 41 -22.71 -9.52 -36.48
CA PRO A 41 -22.35 -8.10 -36.42
C PRO A 41 -21.32 -7.90 -35.32
N ALA A 42 -20.28 -7.13 -35.58
CA ALA A 42 -19.28 -6.72 -34.60
C ALA A 42 -20.01 -6.06 -33.43
N ALA A 43 -20.11 -6.76 -32.32
CA ALA A 43 -20.48 -6.17 -31.03
C ALA A 43 -19.36 -5.19 -30.72
N THR A 44 -19.68 -3.91 -30.77
CA THR A 44 -18.88 -2.83 -30.24
C THR A 44 -18.55 -3.19 -28.81
N ALA A 45 -17.29 -3.54 -28.54
CA ALA A 45 -16.81 -3.73 -27.18
C ALA A 45 -16.95 -2.38 -26.46
N GLN A 46 -18.04 -2.23 -25.71
CA GLN A 46 -18.12 -1.19 -24.69
C GLN A 46 -17.06 -1.54 -23.68
N SER A 47 -15.97 -0.77 -23.70
CA SER A 47 -15.01 -0.71 -22.60
C SER A 47 -15.80 -0.49 -21.31
N PRO A 48 -15.59 -1.29 -20.24
CA PRO A 48 -16.23 -0.99 -18.96
C PRO A 48 -15.81 0.44 -18.59
N ALA A 49 -16.79 1.32 -18.42
CA ALA A 49 -16.57 2.65 -17.90
C ALA A 49 -15.79 2.49 -16.59
N ALA A 50 -14.63 3.11 -16.52
CA ALA A 50 -13.87 3.24 -15.28
C ALA A 50 -14.82 3.78 -14.21
N PRO A 51 -14.82 3.20 -12.98
CA PRO A 51 -15.62 3.74 -11.89
C PRO A 51 -15.28 5.22 -11.75
N GLY A 52 -16.32 6.08 -11.76
CA GLY A 52 -16.16 7.52 -11.69
C GLY A 52 -15.21 7.91 -10.57
N ALA A 53 -14.24 8.76 -10.89
CA ALA A 53 -13.31 9.33 -9.92
C ALA A 53 -14.13 9.98 -8.80
N SER A 54 -14.14 9.33 -7.63
CA SER A 54 -14.74 9.88 -6.41
C SER A 54 -13.98 11.16 -6.06
N GLN A 55 -14.70 12.27 -5.96
CA GLN A 55 -14.13 13.61 -5.71
C GLN A 55 -13.59 13.78 -4.29
N ASP A 56 -13.86 12.83 -3.38
CA ASP A 56 -13.27 12.80 -2.04
C ASP A 56 -12.02 11.95 -2.03
N GLY A 57 -10.87 12.59 -1.79
CA GLY A 57 -9.58 11.90 -1.68
C GLY A 57 -9.51 10.74 -0.68
N ARG A 58 -10.54 10.58 0.16
CA ARG A 58 -10.73 9.47 1.11
C ARG A 58 -11.23 8.19 0.45
N SER A 59 -11.86 8.29 -0.72
CA SER A 59 -12.46 7.16 -1.43
C SER A 59 -11.51 6.48 -2.41
N ALA A 60 -10.31 7.04 -2.60
CA ALA A 60 -9.34 6.44 -3.51
C ALA A 60 -8.73 5.19 -2.89
N PRO A 61 -8.56 4.12 -3.69
CA PRO A 61 -7.93 2.90 -3.20
C PRO A 61 -6.49 3.16 -2.73
N VAL A 62 -6.10 2.52 -1.64
CA VAL A 62 -4.72 2.44 -1.20
C VAL A 62 -4.11 1.17 -1.77
N THR A 63 -3.02 1.30 -2.51
CA THR A 63 -2.22 0.16 -2.97
C THR A 63 -0.96 0.09 -2.14
N VAL A 64 -0.63 -1.10 -1.62
CA VAL A 64 0.58 -1.33 -0.82
C VAL A 64 1.35 -2.48 -1.41
N ASP A 65 2.62 -2.25 -1.73
CA ASP A 65 3.60 -3.24 -2.15
C ASP A 65 4.59 -3.47 -0.99
N ALA A 66 4.95 -4.72 -0.71
CA ALA A 66 5.88 -5.08 0.35
C ALA A 66 6.44 -6.48 0.10
N ASP A 67 7.56 -6.83 0.78
CA ASP A 67 8.14 -8.17 0.67
C ASP A 67 7.26 -9.23 1.37
N GLN A 68 6.56 -8.84 2.45
CA GLN A 68 5.71 -9.74 3.24
C GLN A 68 4.45 -9.02 3.74
N LEU A 69 3.32 -9.74 3.75
CA LEU A 69 2.06 -9.32 4.33
C LEU A 69 1.58 -10.36 5.35
N GLU A 70 1.18 -9.91 6.53
CA GLU A 70 0.51 -10.69 7.55
C GLU A 70 -0.86 -10.08 7.86
N ASN A 71 -1.92 -10.89 7.82
CA ASN A 71 -3.28 -10.43 8.12
C ASN A 71 -3.78 -11.06 9.43
N LEU A 72 -3.90 -10.25 10.46
CA LEU A 72 -4.37 -10.60 11.79
C LEU A 72 -5.87 -10.23 11.91
N GLN A 73 -6.73 -10.97 11.25
CA GLN A 73 -8.17 -10.66 11.14
C GLN A 73 -8.88 -10.47 12.49
N LYS A 74 -8.50 -11.25 13.52
CA LYS A 74 -9.10 -11.12 14.86
C LYS A 74 -8.76 -9.80 15.54
N GLU A 75 -7.65 -9.20 15.15
CA GLU A 75 -7.14 -7.95 15.71
C GLU A 75 -7.49 -6.74 14.83
N GLY A 76 -8.10 -6.96 13.67
CA GLY A 76 -8.35 -5.92 12.68
C GLY A 76 -7.07 -5.27 12.19
N LEU A 77 -5.97 -6.04 12.09
CA LEU A 77 -4.64 -5.53 11.80
C LEU A 77 -4.04 -6.23 10.58
N VAL A 78 -3.55 -5.44 9.64
CA VAL A 78 -2.73 -5.90 8.50
C VAL A 78 -1.33 -5.32 8.63
N VAL A 79 -0.32 -6.17 8.56
CA VAL A 79 1.08 -5.80 8.70
C VAL A 79 1.82 -6.08 7.41
N PHE A 80 2.48 -5.06 6.89
CA PHE A 80 3.40 -5.13 5.77
C PHE A 80 4.83 -4.98 6.27
N THR A 81 5.75 -5.79 5.77
CA THR A 81 7.15 -5.76 6.19
C THR A 81 8.08 -5.90 4.99
N GLY A 82 9.13 -5.10 4.99
CA GLY A 82 10.18 -5.07 3.97
C GLY A 82 9.81 -4.23 2.74
N ASN A 83 10.62 -3.23 2.42
CA ASN A 83 10.50 -2.37 1.24
C ASN A 83 9.08 -1.86 0.96
N VAL A 84 8.37 -1.45 2.00
CA VAL A 84 6.96 -1.06 1.90
C VAL A 84 6.80 0.21 1.07
N VAL A 85 5.95 0.14 0.04
CA VAL A 85 5.55 1.28 -0.79
C VAL A 85 4.03 1.37 -0.82
N ALA A 86 3.47 2.40 -0.23
CA ALA A 86 2.03 2.65 -0.24
C ALA A 86 1.70 3.84 -1.13
N ASN A 87 0.72 3.67 -2.03
CA ASN A 87 0.29 4.68 -2.97
C ASN A 87 -1.19 5.00 -2.77
N GLN A 88 -1.53 6.29 -2.67
CA GLN A 88 -2.89 6.79 -2.63
C GLN A 88 -2.96 8.21 -3.24
N ASN A 89 -3.86 8.44 -4.18
CA ASN A 89 -4.11 9.80 -4.74
C ASN A 89 -2.85 10.56 -5.19
N SER A 90 -1.94 9.90 -5.89
CA SER A 90 -0.65 10.50 -6.31
C SER A 90 0.23 10.92 -5.12
N SER A 91 -0.02 10.40 -3.93
CA SER A 91 0.90 10.44 -2.79
C SER A 91 1.53 9.08 -2.60
N THR A 92 2.83 9.05 -2.36
CA THR A 92 3.59 7.81 -2.14
C THR A 92 4.25 7.85 -0.78
N GLN A 93 4.14 6.75 -0.05
CA GLN A 93 4.80 6.56 1.24
C GLN A 93 5.72 5.35 1.21
N TYR A 94 6.93 5.50 1.68
CA TYR A 94 7.94 4.45 1.86
C TYR A 94 8.16 4.20 3.34
N ALA A 95 8.40 2.93 3.72
CA ALA A 95 8.74 2.53 5.08
C ALA A 95 9.40 1.14 5.09
N ASP A 96 10.03 0.75 6.19
CA ASP A 96 10.51 -0.63 6.38
C ASP A 96 9.37 -1.55 6.85
N ARG A 97 8.40 -0.99 7.58
CA ARG A 97 7.22 -1.69 8.09
C ARG A 97 6.02 -0.76 8.14
N MET A 98 4.84 -1.28 7.80
CA MET A 98 3.56 -0.57 7.90
C MET A 98 2.50 -1.45 8.55
N GLU A 99 1.80 -0.89 9.52
CA GLU A 99 0.67 -1.50 10.21
C GLU A 99 -0.59 -0.73 9.87
N VAL A 100 -1.59 -1.42 9.37
CA VAL A 100 -2.88 -0.85 8.97
C VAL A 100 -3.95 -1.41 9.90
N TYR A 101 -4.54 -0.53 10.71
CA TYR A 101 -5.60 -0.85 11.63
C TYR A 101 -6.95 -0.60 10.97
N LEU A 102 -7.81 -1.61 10.98
CA LEU A 102 -9.14 -1.59 10.42
C LEU A 102 -10.19 -1.38 11.52
N ASP A 103 -11.37 -0.93 11.13
CA ASP A 103 -12.52 -0.88 12.03
C ASP A 103 -13.01 -2.28 12.43
N ASP A 104 -13.90 -2.39 13.41
CA ASP A 104 -14.45 -3.66 13.93
C ASP A 104 -15.10 -4.53 12.85
N LYS A 105 -15.48 -3.93 11.72
CA LYS A 105 -16.06 -4.63 10.57
C LYS A 105 -15.02 -5.02 9.52
N GLY A 106 -13.78 -4.57 9.67
CA GLY A 106 -12.71 -4.80 8.71
C GLY A 106 -12.86 -4.04 7.38
N ASN A 107 -13.71 -3.01 7.33
CA ASN A 107 -14.09 -2.34 6.09
C ASN A 107 -13.37 -1.00 5.86
N ARG A 108 -12.90 -0.37 6.92
CA ARG A 108 -12.25 0.96 6.83
C ARG A 108 -10.94 0.98 7.59
N ILE A 109 -9.97 1.68 7.00
CA ILE A 109 -8.73 2.02 7.69
C ILE A 109 -9.03 3.11 8.70
N VAL A 110 -8.74 2.86 9.99
CA VAL A 110 -8.91 3.84 11.07
C VAL A 110 -7.61 4.48 11.47
N ARG A 111 -6.50 3.75 11.33
CA ARG A 111 -5.15 4.23 11.65
C ARG A 111 -4.12 3.48 10.82
N THR A 112 -3.06 4.18 10.43
CA THR A 112 -1.88 3.56 9.82
C THR A 112 -0.64 3.98 10.60
N VAL A 113 0.26 3.04 10.84
CA VAL A 113 1.54 3.28 11.52
C VAL A 113 2.66 2.76 10.64
N SER A 114 3.56 3.63 10.26
CA SER A 114 4.75 3.28 9.47
C SER A 114 6.00 3.52 10.28
N THR A 115 6.94 2.60 10.23
CA THR A 115 8.19 2.64 10.98
C THR A 115 9.37 2.27 10.10
N GLY A 116 10.53 2.85 10.43
CA GLY A 116 11.79 2.66 9.72
C GLY A 116 11.84 3.42 8.40
N ASN A 117 12.82 4.31 8.25
CA ASN A 117 13.11 5.06 7.02
C ASN A 117 11.87 5.68 6.34
N VAL A 118 10.94 6.20 7.15
CA VAL A 118 9.69 6.72 6.62
C VAL A 118 9.94 7.94 5.74
N ARG A 119 9.42 7.88 4.50
CA ARG A 119 9.40 9.00 3.55
C ARG A 119 8.02 9.09 2.90
N ILE A 120 7.41 10.25 2.95
CA ILE A 120 6.10 10.55 2.36
C ILE A 120 6.29 11.64 1.31
N ILE A 121 5.79 11.41 0.11
CA ILE A 121 5.78 12.39 -0.98
C ILE A 121 4.33 12.65 -1.35
N THR A 122 3.90 13.90 -1.28
CA THR A 122 2.52 14.28 -1.60
C THR A 122 2.40 14.78 -3.05
N LYS A 123 1.19 14.80 -3.59
CA LYS A 123 0.90 15.28 -4.96
C LYS A 123 1.36 16.72 -5.24
N ASP A 124 1.51 17.55 -4.21
CA ASP A 124 1.99 18.94 -4.28
C ASP A 124 3.50 19.08 -4.06
N CYS A 125 4.23 17.95 -4.22
CA CYS A 125 5.69 17.84 -4.06
C CYS A 125 6.21 18.22 -2.68
N ARG A 126 5.36 18.14 -1.65
CA ARG A 126 5.81 18.22 -0.27
C ARG A 126 6.37 16.87 0.15
N THR A 127 7.57 16.85 0.69
CA THR A 127 8.20 15.63 1.18
C THR A 127 8.35 15.69 2.69
N GLY A 128 7.98 14.60 3.36
CA GLY A 128 8.17 14.39 4.80
C GLY A 128 9.04 13.17 5.05
N THR A 129 9.95 13.25 6.02
CA THR A 129 10.72 12.10 6.52
C THR A 129 10.68 12.04 8.03
N ALA A 130 10.73 10.81 8.59
CA ALA A 130 10.75 10.57 10.02
C ALA A 130 11.20 9.13 10.31
N LYS A 131 11.45 8.79 11.58
CA LYS A 131 11.63 7.39 12.00
C LYS A 131 10.30 6.64 12.06
N ARG A 132 9.20 7.36 12.34
CA ARG A 132 7.85 6.83 12.45
C ARG A 132 6.85 7.86 11.92
N ALA A 133 5.82 7.39 11.23
CA ALA A 133 4.67 8.18 10.85
C ALA A 133 3.38 7.48 11.29
N GLU A 134 2.42 8.25 11.75
CA GLU A 134 1.10 7.79 12.13
C GLU A 134 0.04 8.62 11.40
N TYR A 135 -0.92 7.94 10.80
CA TYR A 135 -2.10 8.57 10.21
C TYR A 135 -3.35 8.16 10.98
N TYR A 136 -4.21 9.12 11.29
CA TYR A 136 -5.48 8.93 11.97
C TYR A 136 -6.60 9.42 11.06
N ASP A 137 -7.44 8.49 10.59
CA ASP A 137 -8.46 8.80 9.58
C ASP A 137 -9.56 9.72 10.12
N ALA A 138 -10.08 9.45 11.32
CA ALA A 138 -11.15 10.24 11.92
C ALA A 138 -10.75 11.71 12.15
N GLU A 139 -9.47 11.94 12.50
CA GLU A 139 -8.94 13.28 12.79
C GLU A 139 -8.29 13.93 11.56
N GLN A 140 -8.17 13.20 10.45
CA GLN A 140 -7.44 13.63 9.26
C GLN A 140 -6.07 14.21 9.62
N ARG A 141 -5.33 13.48 10.45
CA ARG A 141 -4.09 13.94 11.08
C ARG A 141 -2.94 12.99 10.76
N VAL A 142 -1.83 13.56 10.32
CA VAL A 142 -0.55 12.87 10.17
C VAL A 142 0.40 13.32 11.26
N VAL A 143 1.09 12.40 11.92
CA VAL A 143 2.12 12.68 12.92
C VAL A 143 3.43 12.05 12.48
N LEU A 144 4.46 12.85 12.27
CA LEU A 144 5.82 12.43 12.00
C LEU A 144 6.62 12.50 13.30
N ILE A 145 7.34 11.44 13.67
CA ILE A 145 8.02 11.30 14.95
C ILE A 145 9.45 10.81 14.73
N GLY A 146 10.39 11.43 15.42
CA GLY A 146 11.81 11.08 15.40
C GLY A 146 12.55 11.69 14.22
N ASN A 147 13.30 12.76 14.46
CA ASN A 147 14.03 13.52 13.45
C ASN A 147 13.09 13.91 12.28
N ALA A 148 11.89 14.36 12.62
CA ALA A 148 10.88 14.71 11.66
C ALA A 148 11.34 15.93 10.82
N ARG A 149 11.23 15.79 9.50
CA ARG A 149 11.57 16.84 8.55
C ARG A 149 10.53 16.91 7.46
N VAL A 150 10.06 18.12 7.16
CA VAL A 150 9.13 18.38 6.04
C VAL A 150 9.72 19.48 5.20
N TRP A 151 9.70 19.30 3.89
CA TRP A 151 10.15 20.35 2.96
C TRP A 151 9.27 20.42 1.73
N ARG A 152 9.23 21.57 1.14
CA ARG A 152 8.60 21.88 -0.14
C ARG A 152 9.41 22.95 -0.83
N ASP A 153 9.85 22.69 -2.03
CA ASP A 153 10.83 23.52 -2.72
C ASP A 153 12.07 23.70 -1.80
N ASP A 154 12.51 24.93 -1.56
CA ASP A 154 13.63 25.26 -0.68
C ASP A 154 13.24 25.44 0.79
N ASN A 155 11.94 25.48 1.09
CA ASN A 155 11.44 25.66 2.46
C ASN A 155 11.54 24.36 3.24
N VAL A 156 12.14 24.40 4.41
CA VAL A 156 12.39 23.21 5.26
C VAL A 156 11.98 23.50 6.70
N VAL A 157 11.29 22.57 7.31
CA VAL A 157 10.99 22.58 8.75
C VAL A 157 11.43 21.27 9.36
N THR A 158 12.15 21.32 10.50
CA THR A 158 12.63 20.16 11.24
C THR A 158 12.27 20.27 12.72
N GLY A 159 12.00 19.11 13.33
CA GLY A 159 11.70 18.97 14.75
C GLY A 159 11.69 17.51 15.17
N GLU A 160 11.47 17.24 16.44
CA GLU A 160 11.32 15.86 16.93
C GLU A 160 9.96 15.30 16.53
N ARG A 161 8.92 16.16 16.54
CA ARG A 161 7.57 15.79 16.13
C ARG A 161 6.97 16.87 15.24
N ILE A 162 6.33 16.43 14.16
CA ILE A 162 5.55 17.32 13.27
C ILE A 162 4.15 16.70 13.15
N THR A 163 3.14 17.46 13.59
CA THR A 163 1.74 17.08 13.47
C THR A 163 1.08 17.95 12.40
N ILE A 164 0.47 17.28 11.40
CA ILE A 164 -0.19 17.95 10.27
C ILE A 164 -1.67 17.61 10.32
N TYR A 165 -2.52 18.62 10.41
CA TYR A 165 -3.98 18.52 10.36
C TYR A 165 -4.41 18.84 8.94
N LEU A 166 -4.78 17.80 8.19
CA LEU A 166 -5.07 17.89 6.75
C LEU A 166 -6.34 18.68 6.46
N ALA A 167 -7.35 18.58 7.34
CA ALA A 167 -8.61 19.30 7.20
C ALA A 167 -8.50 20.80 7.53
N GLU A 168 -7.51 21.18 8.37
CA GLU A 168 -7.32 22.55 8.84
C GLU A 168 -6.18 23.28 8.11
N ASP A 169 -5.45 22.58 7.24
CA ASP A 169 -4.22 23.08 6.59
C ASP A 169 -3.20 23.63 7.60
N ARG A 170 -3.18 23.05 8.81
CA ARG A 170 -2.40 23.48 9.96
C ARG A 170 -1.31 22.47 10.28
N SER A 171 -0.13 22.95 10.62
CA SER A 171 0.98 22.12 11.10
C SER A 171 1.51 22.64 12.42
N VAL A 172 1.80 21.74 13.34
CA VAL A 172 2.45 22.02 14.62
C VAL A 172 3.77 21.28 14.66
N VAL A 173 4.85 21.96 15.04
CA VAL A 173 6.18 21.37 15.12
C VAL A 173 6.69 21.51 16.56
N GLU A 174 7.15 20.41 17.11
CA GLU A 174 7.67 20.31 18.46
C GLU A 174 9.15 19.90 18.42
N GLY A 175 9.97 20.57 19.21
CA GLY A 175 11.36 20.20 19.45
C GLY A 175 11.49 19.03 20.43
N GLY A 176 12.62 18.34 20.39
CA GLY A 176 12.98 17.34 21.38
C GLY A 176 13.59 17.95 22.64
N GLN A 177 13.99 17.09 23.59
CA GLN A 177 14.62 17.56 24.85
C GLN A 177 15.95 18.29 24.61
N GLN A 178 16.66 17.97 23.53
CA GLN A 178 17.97 18.55 23.20
C GLN A 178 17.99 19.31 21.89
N GLU A 179 16.94 19.18 21.06
CA GLU A 179 16.87 19.80 19.75
C GLU A 179 15.69 20.78 19.67
N ARG A 180 15.97 22.00 19.23
CA ARG A 180 14.97 23.03 18.98
C ARG A 180 14.36 22.84 17.60
N VAL A 181 13.14 23.30 17.41
CA VAL A 181 12.54 23.44 16.08
C VAL A 181 13.40 24.38 15.22
N LYS A 182 13.67 23.94 14.00
CA LYS A 182 14.35 24.76 12.99
C LYS A 182 13.48 24.88 11.75
N ALA A 183 13.30 26.11 11.29
CA ALA A 183 12.62 26.39 10.03
C ALA A 183 13.49 27.31 9.18
N VAL A 184 13.56 27.01 7.89
CA VAL A 184 14.24 27.83 6.87
C VAL A 184 13.21 28.14 5.79
N PHE A 185 13.01 29.43 5.53
CA PHE A 185 12.09 29.91 4.51
C PHE A 185 12.85 30.83 3.55
N TYR A 186 12.64 30.59 2.27
CA TYR A 186 13.16 31.42 1.20
C TYR A 186 12.01 32.28 0.65
N PRO A 187 12.04 33.61 0.84
CA PRO A 187 11.05 34.48 0.23
C PRO A 187 11.19 34.43 -1.29
N LYS A 188 10.11 34.10 -1.99
CA LYS A 188 10.09 34.13 -3.45
C LYS A 188 9.89 35.57 -3.92
N ASN A 189 10.79 36.08 -4.77
CA ASN A 189 10.62 37.33 -5.45
C ASN A 189 9.47 37.25 -6.46
N GLN A 190 8.76 38.34 -6.72
CA GLN A 190 7.58 38.35 -7.60
C GLN A 190 7.85 37.79 -9.02
N GLU A 191 9.08 37.90 -9.51
CA GLU A 191 9.49 37.37 -10.81
C GLU A 191 9.55 35.83 -10.84
N GLU A 192 9.82 35.17 -9.73
CA GLU A 192 9.81 33.69 -9.61
C GLU A 192 8.39 33.12 -9.50
N ALA A 193 7.46 33.89 -8.96
CA ALA A 193 6.05 33.52 -8.88
C ALA A 193 5.38 33.43 -10.27
N ALA A 194 5.95 34.10 -11.28
CA ALA A 194 5.46 34.11 -12.67
C ALA A 194 5.97 32.92 -13.52
N ARG A 195 6.89 32.10 -13.01
CA ARG A 195 7.32 30.89 -13.74
C ARG A 195 6.21 29.84 -13.75
N PRO A 196 5.95 29.19 -14.89
CA PRO A 196 4.92 28.16 -14.95
C PRO A 196 5.26 27.07 -13.93
N LYS A 197 4.31 26.81 -13.02
CA LYS A 197 4.42 25.71 -12.06
C LYS A 197 4.64 24.43 -12.84
N VAL A 198 5.72 23.74 -12.57
CA VAL A 198 5.97 22.37 -13.07
C VAL A 198 4.70 21.57 -12.84
N GLN A 199 4.22 20.90 -13.89
CA GLN A 199 2.97 20.17 -13.86
C GLN A 199 2.93 19.22 -12.65
N ALA A 200 1.87 19.34 -11.84
CA ALA A 200 1.63 18.47 -10.71
C ALA A 200 1.65 17.00 -11.18
N GLY A 201 2.67 16.24 -10.77
CA GLY A 201 2.82 14.84 -11.13
C GLY A 201 4.25 14.32 -11.25
N GLN A 202 5.25 15.19 -11.27
CA GLN A 202 6.66 14.78 -11.32
C GLN A 202 7.42 15.46 -10.17
N CYS A 203 7.29 14.86 -9.00
CA CYS A 203 8.17 15.18 -7.87
C CYS A 203 9.44 14.33 -8.00
N SER A 204 10.60 14.95 -8.34
CA SER A 204 11.93 14.33 -8.36
C SER A 204 12.60 14.42 -7.00
#